data_24f6f46617ef4fcd25b236c00b4bf6f6
#
_entry.id   24f6f46617ef4fcd25b236c00b4bf6f6
#
_cell.length_a   1.000
_cell.length_b   1.000
_cell.length_c   1.000
_cell.angle_alpha   90.00
_cell.angle_beta   90.00
_cell.angle_gamma   90.00
#
_symmetry.space_group_name_H-M   'P 1'
#
loop_
_entity.id
_entity.type
_entity.pdbx_description
1 polymer ?
#
loop_
_entity_poly.entity_id
_entity_poly.type
_entity_poly.pdbx_seq_one_letter_code
_entity_poly.pdbx_strand_id
1 'polypeptide(L)'
;MAKAFDDNERKLIKDKLKEGALLFIQQQGVRKTSVDELVKYANISKGAFYLFYTSKELLFFDTIIDYHKKLEKEFLNAINKHTNNITVDTLTDIISDLLINNKPYFVSIFVNSDVEYLNRKLPQEVLSKHVDDDVMLANXXXXXXHS
;
A
#
# COMPACT_ATOMS: atom_id res chain seq x y z
N MET A 1 -4.33 -31.53 -9.06
CA MET A 1 -3.98 -31.28 -7.64
C MET A 1 -3.33 -29.94 -7.50
N ALA A 2 -3.85 -29.12 -6.58
CA ALA A 2 -3.26 -27.81 -6.34
C ALA A 2 -1.88 -27.96 -5.70
N LYS A 3 -0.92 -27.22 -6.19
CA LYS A 3 0.43 -27.22 -5.63
C LYS A 3 0.40 -26.61 -4.24
N ALA A 4 1.01 -27.31 -3.27
CA ALA A 4 1.20 -26.76 -1.93
C ALA A 4 2.48 -25.93 -1.93
N PHE A 5 2.39 -24.66 -1.49
CA PHE A 5 3.53 -23.75 -1.43
C PHE A 5 4.08 -23.74 0.00
N ASP A 6 5.39 -23.83 0.15
CA ASP A 6 6.01 -23.64 1.48
C ASP A 6 6.03 -22.14 1.83
N ASP A 7 6.44 -21.83 3.06
CA ASP A 7 6.40 -20.45 3.56
C ASP A 7 7.24 -19.49 2.74
N ASN A 8 8.43 -19.91 2.29
CA ASN A 8 9.30 -19.08 1.44
C ASN A 8 8.66 -18.82 0.08
N GLU A 9 8.09 -19.85 -0.51
CA GLU A 9 7.40 -19.74 -1.80
C GLU A 9 6.20 -18.82 -1.67
N ARG A 10 5.42 -18.96 -0.58
CA ARG A 10 4.25 -18.13 -0.34
C ARG A 10 4.66 -16.65 -0.23
N LYS A 11 5.72 -16.37 0.51
CA LYS A 11 6.22 -15.00 0.65
C LYS A 11 6.64 -14.42 -0.69
N LEU A 12 7.39 -15.19 -1.48
CA LEU A 12 7.86 -14.73 -2.79
C LEU A 12 6.69 -14.44 -3.74
N ILE A 13 5.67 -15.31 -3.73
CA ILE A 13 4.49 -15.11 -4.57
C ILE A 13 3.72 -13.85 -4.14
N LYS A 14 3.51 -13.67 -2.84
CA LYS A 14 2.83 -12.49 -2.33
C LYS A 14 3.59 -11.21 -2.68
N ASP A 15 4.92 -11.23 -2.51
CA ASP A 15 5.75 -10.07 -2.85
C ASP A 15 5.64 -9.75 -4.35
N LYS A 16 5.63 -10.78 -5.19
CA LYS A 16 5.53 -10.59 -6.64
C LYS A 16 4.15 -10.07 -7.03
N LEU A 17 3.10 -10.57 -6.39
CA LEU A 17 1.74 -10.07 -6.63
C LEU A 17 1.62 -8.60 -6.22
N LYS A 18 2.17 -8.22 -5.07
CA LYS A 18 2.14 -6.82 -4.61
C LYS A 18 2.97 -5.92 -5.52
N GLU A 19 4.11 -6.42 -5.99
CA GLU A 19 4.94 -5.68 -6.95
C GLU A 19 4.14 -5.37 -8.23
N GLY A 20 3.46 -6.39 -8.76
CA GLY A 20 2.60 -6.21 -9.93
C GLY A 20 1.42 -5.29 -9.66
N ALA A 21 0.78 -5.46 -8.50
CA ALA A 21 -0.34 -4.60 -8.11
C ALA A 21 0.08 -3.13 -8.05
N LEU A 22 1.23 -2.85 -7.44
CA LEU A 22 1.74 -1.48 -7.36
C LEU A 22 2.02 -0.91 -8.75
N LEU A 23 2.63 -1.71 -9.60
CA LEU A 23 2.90 -1.30 -10.98
C LEU A 23 1.60 -0.95 -11.71
N PHE A 24 0.58 -1.80 -11.60
CA PHE A 24 -0.69 -1.59 -12.30
C PHE A 24 -1.50 -0.43 -11.69
N ILE A 25 -1.40 -0.19 -10.37
CA ILE A 25 -1.98 1.01 -9.78
C ILE A 25 -1.45 2.25 -10.50
N GLN A 26 -0.12 2.31 -10.66
CA GLN A 26 0.52 3.48 -11.24
C GLN A 26 0.25 3.62 -12.74
N GLN A 27 0.08 2.51 -13.44
CA GLN A 27 -0.12 2.51 -14.89
C GLN A 27 -1.57 2.69 -15.31
N GLN A 28 -2.50 2.03 -14.64
CA GLN A 28 -3.89 1.98 -15.13
C GLN A 28 -4.95 2.01 -14.02
N GLY A 29 -4.56 1.84 -12.77
CA GLY A 29 -5.49 1.87 -11.65
C GLY A 29 -6.09 0.51 -11.34
N VAL A 30 -6.71 0.42 -10.16
CA VAL A 30 -7.26 -0.82 -9.63
C VAL A 30 -8.39 -1.37 -10.50
N ARG A 31 -9.31 -0.48 -10.87
CA ARG A 31 -10.53 -0.88 -11.57
C ARG A 31 -10.22 -1.54 -12.92
N LYS A 32 -9.23 -1.02 -13.64
CA LYS A 32 -8.90 -1.49 -14.99
C LYS A 32 -7.96 -2.69 -15.00
N THR A 33 -7.52 -3.15 -13.84
CA THR A 33 -6.60 -4.29 -13.74
C THR A 33 -7.39 -5.57 -13.46
N SER A 34 -7.08 -6.62 -14.22
CA SER A 34 -7.73 -7.92 -14.05
C SER A 34 -6.84 -8.87 -13.24
N VAL A 35 -7.47 -9.90 -12.67
CA VAL A 35 -6.72 -10.99 -12.02
C VAL A 35 -5.78 -11.65 -13.04
N ASP A 36 -6.23 -11.79 -14.30
CA ASP A 36 -5.40 -12.39 -15.36
C ASP A 36 -4.09 -11.64 -15.56
N GLU A 37 -4.13 -10.31 -15.53
CA GLU A 37 -2.90 -9.50 -15.64
C GLU A 37 -1.98 -9.69 -14.43
N LEU A 38 -2.57 -9.75 -13.25
CA LEU A 38 -1.80 -9.93 -12.00
C LEU A 38 -1.09 -11.29 -11.97
N VAL A 39 -1.80 -12.36 -12.33
CA VAL A 39 -1.20 -13.70 -12.30
C VAL A 39 -0.15 -13.86 -13.38
N LYS A 40 -0.35 -13.24 -14.54
CA LYS A 40 0.65 -13.24 -15.59
C LYS A 40 1.94 -12.57 -15.11
N TYR A 41 1.81 -11.44 -14.43
CA TYR A 41 2.96 -10.73 -13.88
C TYR A 41 3.71 -11.60 -12.86
N ALA A 42 2.97 -12.25 -11.96
CA ALA A 42 3.56 -13.06 -10.89
C ALA A 42 3.96 -14.46 -11.36
N ASN A 43 3.60 -14.84 -12.60
CA ASN A 43 3.89 -16.14 -13.18
C ASN A 43 3.29 -17.27 -12.33
N ILE A 44 2.01 -17.12 -11.98
CA ILE A 44 1.25 -18.16 -11.26
C ILE A 44 -0.08 -18.38 -11.99
N SER A 45 -0.75 -19.47 -11.63
CA SER A 45 -2.09 -19.75 -12.16
C SER A 45 -3.13 -18.90 -11.47
N LYS A 46 -4.29 -18.73 -12.10
CA LYS A 46 -5.42 -18.04 -11.50
C LYS A 46 -5.90 -18.76 -10.23
N GLY A 47 -5.90 -20.11 -10.27
CA GLY A 47 -6.24 -20.88 -9.09
C GLY A 47 -5.29 -20.64 -7.93
N ALA A 48 -3.99 -20.51 -8.23
CA ALA A 48 -2.99 -20.19 -7.20
C ALA A 48 -3.26 -18.80 -6.59
N PHE A 49 -3.66 -17.82 -7.41
CA PHE A 49 -4.01 -16.49 -6.91
C PHE A 49 -5.03 -16.58 -5.78
N TYR A 50 -6.10 -17.36 -6.02
CA TYR A 50 -7.20 -17.46 -5.04
C TYR A 50 -6.84 -18.22 -3.78
N LEU A 51 -5.66 -18.87 -3.73
CA LEU A 51 -5.11 -19.39 -2.48
C LEU A 51 -4.55 -18.27 -1.59
N PHE A 52 -4.20 -17.13 -2.18
CA PHE A 52 -3.59 -16.01 -1.47
C PHE A 52 -4.56 -14.88 -1.18
N TYR A 53 -5.43 -14.56 -2.12
CA TYR A 53 -6.38 -13.45 -2.02
C TYR A 53 -7.72 -13.86 -2.58
N THR A 54 -8.79 -13.61 -1.84
CA THR A 54 -10.14 -13.94 -2.30
C THR A 54 -10.62 -13.02 -3.41
N SER A 55 -9.99 -11.86 -3.57
CA SER A 55 -10.33 -10.90 -4.64
C SER A 55 -9.12 -10.05 -4.98
N LYS A 56 -9.14 -9.46 -6.17
CA LYS A 56 -8.09 -8.52 -6.55
C LYS A 56 -8.11 -7.28 -5.64
N GLU A 57 -9.30 -6.90 -5.19
CA GLU A 57 -9.44 -5.71 -4.32
C GLU A 57 -8.69 -5.90 -3.00
N LEU A 58 -8.70 -7.12 -2.45
CA LEU A 58 -7.94 -7.42 -1.23
C LEU A 58 -6.44 -7.34 -1.48
N LEU A 59 -5.96 -7.83 -2.62
CA LEU A 59 -4.54 -7.70 -2.98
C LEU A 59 -4.16 -6.22 -3.09
N PHE A 60 -4.97 -5.43 -3.77
CA PHE A 60 -4.69 -4.01 -3.95
C PHE A 60 -4.69 -3.28 -2.60
N PHE A 61 -5.64 -3.60 -1.73
CA PHE A 61 -5.71 -3.00 -0.40
C PHE A 61 -4.45 -3.33 0.41
N ASP A 62 -4.04 -4.60 0.40
CA ASP A 62 -2.82 -5.05 1.07
C ASP A 62 -1.59 -4.30 0.55
N THR A 63 -1.53 -4.11 -0.78
CA THR A 63 -0.46 -3.37 -1.44
C THR A 63 -0.43 -1.90 -1.01
N ILE A 64 -1.60 -1.28 -0.94
CA ILE A 64 -1.73 0.13 -0.54
C ILE A 64 -1.30 0.30 0.92
N ILE A 65 -1.69 -0.62 1.81
CA ILE A 65 -1.28 -0.57 3.21
C ILE A 65 0.26 -0.63 3.30
N ASP A 66 0.89 -1.55 2.58
CA ASP A 66 2.35 -1.67 2.57
C ASP A 66 3.00 -0.38 2.07
N TYR A 67 2.43 0.22 1.02
CA TYR A 67 2.96 1.45 0.44
C TYR A 67 2.84 2.61 1.43
N HIS A 68 1.72 2.69 2.14
CA HIS A 68 1.52 3.73 3.16
C HIS A 68 2.53 3.59 4.30
N LYS A 69 2.83 2.36 4.71
CA LYS A 69 3.87 2.12 5.72
C LYS A 69 5.24 2.59 5.23
N LYS A 70 5.54 2.35 3.96
CA LYS A 70 6.76 2.84 3.35
C LYS A 70 6.82 4.38 3.36
N LEU A 71 5.72 5.02 2.98
CA LEU A 71 5.63 6.49 2.97
C LEU A 71 5.79 7.07 4.37
N GLU A 72 5.17 6.44 5.35
CA GLU A 72 5.27 6.84 6.75
C GLU A 72 6.73 6.75 7.22
N LYS A 73 7.41 5.66 6.88
CA LYS A 73 8.81 5.47 7.24
C LYS A 73 9.69 6.54 6.60
N GLU A 74 9.46 6.84 5.31
CA GLU A 74 10.19 7.92 4.62
C GLU A 74 9.99 9.25 5.31
N PHE A 75 8.74 9.56 5.67
CA PHE A 75 8.38 10.81 6.34
C PHE A 75 9.07 10.92 7.70
N LEU A 76 8.99 9.87 8.51
CA LEU A 76 9.59 9.87 9.84
C LEU A 76 11.12 9.96 9.76
N ASN A 77 11.73 9.28 8.80
CA ASN A 77 13.19 9.36 8.59
C ASN A 77 13.60 10.78 8.22
N ALA A 78 12.82 11.44 7.36
CA ALA A 78 13.12 12.82 6.96
C ALA A 78 12.98 13.77 8.16
N ILE A 79 11.94 13.59 8.98
CA ILE A 79 11.75 14.40 10.18
C ILE A 79 12.91 14.20 11.16
N ASN A 80 13.34 12.95 11.35
CA ASN A 80 14.39 12.62 12.32
C ASN A 80 15.76 13.21 11.93
N LYS A 81 15.96 13.54 10.66
CA LYS A 81 17.19 14.23 10.24
C LYS A 81 17.24 15.68 10.74
N HIS A 82 16.11 16.24 11.14
CA HIS A 82 16.00 17.60 11.67
C HIS A 82 15.73 17.54 13.17
N THR A 83 16.76 17.18 13.94
CA THR A 83 16.58 16.79 15.34
C THR A 83 16.14 17.89 16.28
N ASN A 84 16.47 19.16 15.98
CA ASN A 84 16.24 20.23 16.95
C ASN A 84 15.30 21.34 16.50
N ASN A 85 15.09 21.50 15.21
CA ASN A 85 14.27 22.61 14.70
C ASN A 85 13.51 22.20 13.44
N ILE A 86 12.29 21.74 13.61
CA ILE A 86 11.41 21.54 12.45
C ILE A 86 10.58 22.81 12.29
N THR A 87 10.87 23.55 11.24
CA THR A 87 10.11 24.75 10.88
C THR A 87 8.99 24.38 9.90
N VAL A 88 8.07 25.30 9.68
CA VAL A 88 7.03 25.14 8.66
C VAL A 88 7.69 24.94 7.28
N ASP A 89 8.73 25.68 6.99
CA ASP A 89 9.45 25.55 5.70
C ASP A 89 10.05 24.16 5.54
N THR A 90 10.71 23.66 6.58
CA THR A 90 11.31 22.31 6.56
C THR A 90 10.23 21.25 6.36
N LEU A 91 9.14 21.35 7.10
CA LEU A 91 8.04 20.39 6.98
C LEU A 91 7.41 20.44 5.60
N THR A 92 7.23 21.64 5.06
CA THR A 92 6.70 21.83 3.69
C THR A 92 7.60 21.15 2.66
N ASP A 93 8.90 21.31 2.79
CA ASP A 93 9.87 20.68 1.87
C ASP A 93 9.80 19.15 1.97
N ILE A 94 9.70 18.61 3.19
CA ILE A 94 9.61 17.17 3.41
C ILE A 94 8.34 16.61 2.73
N ILE A 95 7.21 17.25 2.96
CA ILE A 95 5.94 16.81 2.37
C ILE A 95 5.97 16.92 0.85
N SER A 96 6.50 18.03 0.33
CA SER A 96 6.62 18.24 -1.11
C SER A 96 7.48 17.17 -1.77
N ASP A 97 8.62 16.86 -1.18
CA ASP A 97 9.53 15.83 -1.70
C ASP A 97 8.83 14.47 -1.69
N LEU A 98 8.10 14.15 -0.62
CA LEU A 98 7.38 12.89 -0.51
C LEU A 98 6.36 12.75 -1.64
N LEU A 99 5.59 13.80 -1.89
CA LEU A 99 4.58 13.81 -2.94
C LEU A 99 5.20 13.70 -4.33
N ILE A 100 6.27 14.46 -4.57
CA ILE A 100 6.95 14.48 -5.88
C ILE A 100 7.57 13.11 -6.16
N ASN A 101 8.28 12.56 -5.19
CA ASN A 101 8.98 11.28 -5.36
C ASN A 101 8.02 10.12 -5.55
N ASN A 102 6.78 10.25 -5.10
CA ASN A 102 5.77 9.21 -5.20
C ASN A 102 4.58 9.64 -6.08
N LYS A 103 4.81 10.56 -7.00
CA LYS A 103 3.76 11.17 -7.82
C LYS A 103 2.88 10.14 -8.58
N PRO A 104 3.45 9.15 -9.27
CA PRO A 104 2.58 8.23 -10.02
C PRO A 104 1.55 7.51 -9.14
N TYR A 105 1.96 7.15 -7.94
CA TYR A 105 1.07 6.51 -6.97
C TYR A 105 -0.05 7.47 -6.55
N PHE A 106 0.31 8.69 -6.15
CA PHE A 106 -0.67 9.66 -5.67
C PHE A 106 -1.66 10.07 -6.76
N VAL A 107 -1.17 10.24 -7.99
CA VAL A 107 -2.04 10.57 -9.11
C VAL A 107 -3.08 9.46 -9.30
N SER A 108 -2.66 8.21 -9.29
CA SER A 108 -3.59 7.10 -9.49
C SER A 108 -4.63 7.04 -8.37
N ILE A 109 -4.16 7.09 -7.12
CA ILE A 109 -5.04 6.92 -5.96
C ILE A 109 -6.09 8.03 -5.89
N PHE A 110 -5.67 9.29 -6.10
CA PHE A 110 -6.58 10.43 -5.91
C PHE A 110 -7.31 10.85 -7.18
N VAL A 111 -6.63 10.80 -8.33
CA VAL A 111 -7.25 11.27 -9.58
C VAL A 111 -8.16 10.20 -10.17
N ASN A 112 -7.76 8.94 -10.13
CA ASN A 112 -8.51 7.85 -10.74
C ASN A 112 -9.59 7.26 -9.82
N SER A 113 -9.75 7.81 -8.61
CA SER A 113 -10.78 7.38 -7.65
C SER A 113 -10.64 5.93 -7.20
N ASP A 114 -9.42 5.43 -7.17
CA ASP A 114 -9.16 4.05 -6.71
C ASP A 114 -9.59 3.87 -5.24
N VAL A 115 -9.38 4.89 -4.40
CA VAL A 115 -9.78 4.84 -2.99
C VAL A 115 -11.29 4.63 -2.86
N GLU A 116 -12.07 5.42 -3.62
CA GLU A 116 -13.53 5.28 -3.62
C GLU A 116 -13.97 3.90 -4.06
N TYR A 117 -13.36 3.40 -5.14
CA TYR A 117 -13.67 2.07 -5.65
C TYR A 117 -13.42 0.99 -4.60
N LEU A 118 -12.25 1.04 -3.96
CA LEU A 118 -11.89 0.06 -2.94
C LEU A 118 -12.80 0.14 -1.72
N ASN A 119 -13.18 1.35 -1.30
CA ASN A 119 -14.10 1.54 -0.19
C ASN A 119 -15.44 0.87 -0.44
N ARG A 120 -15.90 0.89 -1.68
CA ARG A 120 -17.18 0.25 -2.03
C ARG A 120 -17.07 -1.27 -2.12
N LYS A 121 -15.90 -1.78 -2.51
CA LYS A 121 -15.73 -3.21 -2.83
C LYS A 121 -15.20 -4.04 -1.66
N LEU A 122 -14.61 -3.41 -0.66
CA LEU A 122 -13.98 -4.14 0.45
C LEU A 122 -14.97 -4.31 1.61
N PRO A 123 -14.87 -5.44 2.34
CA PRO A 123 -15.68 -5.64 3.56
C PRO A 123 -15.39 -4.56 4.59
N GLN A 124 -16.42 -4.14 5.31
CA GLN A 124 -16.30 -3.13 6.35
C GLN A 124 -15.30 -3.52 7.45
N GLU A 125 -15.24 -4.81 7.77
CA GLU A 125 -14.30 -5.32 8.79
C GLU A 125 -12.86 -5.03 8.41
N VAL A 126 -12.52 -5.19 7.13
CA VAL A 126 -11.17 -4.94 6.61
C VAL A 126 -10.83 -3.46 6.73
N LEU A 127 -11.76 -2.59 6.33
CA LEU A 127 -11.56 -1.13 6.36
C LEU A 127 -11.47 -0.62 7.80
N SER A 128 -12.31 -1.13 8.70
CA SER A 128 -12.32 -0.73 10.11
C SER A 128 -11.00 -1.07 10.80
N LYS A 129 -10.47 -2.25 10.51
CA LYS A 129 -9.18 -2.67 11.09
C LYS A 129 -8.05 -1.72 10.66
N HIS A 130 -8.05 -1.31 9.39
CA HIS A 130 -7.03 -0.39 8.90
C HIS A 130 -7.12 0.97 9.59
N VAL A 131 -8.34 1.50 9.78
CA VAL A 131 -8.55 2.77 10.48
C VAL A 131 -8.04 2.66 11.92
N ASP A 132 -8.32 1.57 12.61
CA ASP A 132 -7.85 1.34 13.98
C ASP A 132 -6.32 1.29 14.03
N ASP A 133 -5.69 0.64 13.07
CA ASP A 133 -4.23 0.57 12.98
C ASP A 133 -3.64 1.96 12.77
N ASP A 134 -4.24 2.77 11.90
CA ASP A 134 -3.79 4.14 11.64
C ASP A 134 -3.92 5.02 12.89
N VAL A 135 -5.01 4.88 13.64
CA VAL A 135 -5.21 5.61 14.89
C VAL A 135 -4.14 5.22 15.91
N MET A 136 -3.85 3.94 16.04
CA MET A 136 -2.80 3.46 16.95
C MET A 136 -1.42 4.01 16.56
N LEU A 137 -1.12 4.05 15.28
CA LEU A 137 0.14 4.62 14.78
C LEU A 137 0.23 6.13 15.07
N ALA A 138 -0.85 6.84 14.90
CA ALA A 138 -0.91 8.27 15.20
C ALA A 138 -0.67 8.52 16.69
N ASN A 139 -1.26 7.73 17.52
CA ASN A 139 -1.05 7.81 18.99
C ASN A 139 0.40 7.51 19.39
N UNK A 140 0.87 6.72 18.77
CA UNK A 140 2.24 6.35 19.00
C UNK A 140 3.22 7.38 18.58
N UNK A 141 2.75 8.02 17.71
CA UNK A 141 3.51 9.10 17.22
C UNK A 141 3.39 10.31 18.12
N UNK A 142 2.37 10.41 18.58
CA UNK A 142 2.08 11.43 19.53
C UNK A 142 2.82 11.25 20.78
N UNK A 143 2.95 10.23 21.06
CA UNK A 143 3.68 9.89 22.24
C UNK A 143 5.16 10.02 22.08
N UNK A 144 5.42 9.93 21.10
CA UNK A 144 6.79 10.16 20.79
C UNK A 144 7.15 11.61 20.71
N UNK A 145 6.33 12.18 20.48
CA UNK A 145 6.42 13.57 20.41
C UNK A 145 6.41 14.25 21.75
N HIS A 146 5.96 13.61 22.69
CA HIS A 146 5.87 14.16 24.04
C HIS A 146 6.95 13.61 24.97
N SER A 147 7.76 12.68 24.59
CA SER A 147 8.83 12.10 25.44
C SER A 147 10.21 12.73 25.23
#